data_dde26ffdfc847a1c16077e9e4fdebf93
#
_entry.id   dde26ffdfc847a1c16077e9e4fdebf93
#
_cell.length_a   1.000
_cell.length_b   1.000
_cell.length_c   1.000
_cell.angle_alpha   90.00
_cell.angle_beta   90.00
_cell.angle_gamma   90.00
#
_symmetry.space_group_name_H-M   'P 1'
#
loop_
_entity.id
_entity.type
_entity.pdbx_description
1 polymer ?
#
loop_
_entity_poly.entity_id
_entity_poly.type
_entity_poly.pdbx_seq_one_letter_code
_entity_poly.pdbx_strand_id
1 'polypeptide(L)'
;MRVKLGDACSSIYDGDHNAPPKSESGVPFITISNIDANDGAIDFNNTAFVPEEYYESLKAERRPKCNDVLYSVVGSFGIPSLVKNDSKFVFQRHVAILRPGKAIDPAYLYYVLKDPSFFHWADAVAIGAAQRTVTLGQLRSKEIELPDMETQRRIAGVLSAYDELIENNRKQIKLLEEAAQRLYKE
;
A
#
# COMPACT_ATOMS: atom_id res chain seq x y z
N MET A 1 3.90 13.23 19.98
CA MET A 1 4.36 14.48 19.34
C MET A 1 3.88 14.53 17.91
N ARG A 2 3.89 15.72 17.25
CA ARG A 2 3.60 15.81 15.82
C ARG A 2 4.89 15.92 15.01
N VAL A 3 4.95 15.20 13.91
CA VAL A 3 6.10 15.20 12.98
C VAL A 3 5.61 15.19 11.53
N LYS A 4 6.40 15.68 10.61
CA LYS A 4 6.08 15.52 9.19
C LYS A 4 6.29 14.07 8.76
N LEU A 5 5.42 13.57 7.90
CA LEU A 5 5.50 12.21 7.37
C LEU A 5 6.85 11.95 6.67
N GLY A 6 7.39 13.00 5.99
CA GLY A 6 8.71 12.92 5.38
C GLY A 6 9.86 12.74 6.36
N ASP A 7 9.72 13.22 7.60
CA ASP A 7 10.73 13.08 8.65
C ASP A 7 10.60 11.74 9.39
N ALA A 8 9.38 11.16 9.41
CA ALA A 8 9.12 9.83 9.99
C ALA A 8 9.57 8.69 9.07
N CYS A 9 9.57 8.92 7.75
CA CYS A 9 9.98 7.94 6.74
C CYS A 9 11.45 8.13 6.34
N SER A 10 12.17 7.06 6.08
CA SER A 10 13.52 7.11 5.49
C SER A 10 13.49 7.52 4.02
N SER A 11 12.39 7.21 3.32
CA SER A 11 12.17 7.67 1.93
C SER A 11 10.69 7.65 1.58
N ILE A 12 10.27 8.53 0.66
CA ILE A 12 8.96 8.54 0.02
C ILE A 12 9.19 8.80 -1.48
N TYR A 13 8.88 7.78 -2.30
CA TYR A 13 9.01 7.83 -3.76
C TYR A 13 7.75 7.29 -4.43
N ASP A 14 7.59 7.54 -5.72
CA ASP A 14 6.57 6.92 -6.58
C ASP A 14 7.22 5.94 -7.56
N GLY A 15 6.40 5.20 -8.30
CA GLY A 15 6.84 4.35 -9.38
C GLY A 15 7.50 5.15 -10.52
N ASP A 16 8.08 4.45 -11.49
CA ASP A 16 8.70 5.10 -12.63
C ASP A 16 7.66 5.87 -13.46
N HIS A 17 8.05 7.06 -13.92
CA HIS A 17 7.22 7.90 -14.77
C HIS A 17 7.19 7.41 -16.23
N ASN A 18 8.20 6.67 -16.65
CA ASN A 18 8.22 6.00 -17.95
C ASN A 18 7.39 4.73 -17.89
N ALA A 19 6.70 4.41 -18.98
CA ALA A 19 6.03 3.14 -19.11
C ALA A 19 7.09 2.02 -19.08
N PRO A 20 6.99 1.06 -18.16
CA PRO A 20 7.96 -0.03 -18.09
C PRO A 20 7.84 -0.92 -19.33
N PRO A 21 8.93 -1.56 -19.77
CA PRO A 21 8.88 -2.56 -20.82
C PRO A 21 7.98 -3.73 -20.40
N LYS A 22 7.13 -4.20 -21.31
CA LYS A 22 6.26 -5.36 -21.05
C LYS A 22 7.01 -6.67 -21.32
N SER A 23 6.70 -7.70 -20.54
CA SER A 23 7.21 -9.05 -20.68
C SER A 23 6.07 -10.05 -20.50
N GLU A 24 6.20 -11.25 -21.07
CA GLU A 24 5.27 -12.37 -20.87
C GLU A 24 5.43 -13.00 -19.48
N SER A 25 6.62 -12.88 -18.89
CA SER A 25 6.99 -13.39 -17.57
C SER A 25 8.06 -12.52 -16.94
N GLY A 26 8.33 -12.70 -15.65
CA GLY A 26 9.37 -11.96 -14.93
C GLY A 26 8.85 -11.36 -13.64
N VAL A 27 9.18 -10.09 -13.38
CA VAL A 27 8.78 -9.39 -12.16
C VAL A 27 7.36 -8.81 -12.31
N PRO A 28 6.43 -9.10 -11.37
CA PRO A 28 5.06 -8.56 -11.41
C PRO A 28 5.04 -7.03 -11.43
N PHE A 29 4.16 -6.46 -12.27
CA PHE A 29 3.91 -5.02 -12.36
C PHE A 29 2.55 -4.68 -11.73
N ILE A 30 2.59 -4.12 -10.55
CA ILE A 30 1.41 -3.76 -9.75
C ILE A 30 0.88 -2.40 -10.17
N THR A 31 -0.41 -2.37 -10.44
CA THR A 31 -1.19 -1.16 -10.70
C THR A 31 -2.20 -0.93 -9.57
N ILE A 32 -2.92 0.20 -9.57
CA ILE A 32 -3.97 0.44 -8.57
C ILE A 32 -5.03 -0.66 -8.60
N SER A 33 -5.37 -1.21 -9.78
CA SER A 33 -6.36 -2.27 -9.91
C SER A 33 -5.94 -3.61 -9.26
N ASN A 34 -4.66 -3.77 -8.93
CA ASN A 34 -4.14 -4.93 -8.21
C ASN A 34 -4.17 -4.74 -6.69
N ILE A 35 -4.58 -3.57 -6.19
CA ILE A 35 -4.66 -3.29 -4.76
C ILE A 35 -6.14 -3.24 -4.36
N ASP A 36 -6.57 -4.14 -3.49
CA ASP A 36 -7.94 -4.15 -2.98
C ASP A 36 -8.21 -2.88 -2.16
N ALA A 37 -9.29 -2.18 -2.49
CA ALA A 37 -9.63 -0.90 -1.86
C ALA A 37 -10.09 -1.05 -0.40
N ASN A 38 -10.53 -2.25 0.02
CA ASN A 38 -11.08 -2.49 1.36
C ASN A 38 -9.99 -2.82 2.39
N ASP A 39 -9.03 -3.67 2.00
CA ASP A 39 -8.02 -4.18 2.93
C ASP A 39 -6.57 -3.90 2.50
N GLY A 40 -6.38 -3.31 1.31
CA GLY A 40 -5.06 -3.00 0.78
C GLY A 40 -4.26 -4.25 0.35
N ALA A 41 -4.90 -5.40 0.20
CA ALA A 41 -4.23 -6.61 -0.26
C ALA A 41 -3.77 -6.45 -1.71
N ILE A 42 -2.57 -6.97 -2.02
CA ILE A 42 -2.03 -6.95 -3.38
C ILE A 42 -2.35 -8.28 -4.05
N ASP A 43 -3.10 -8.22 -5.17
CA ASP A 43 -3.33 -9.38 -6.04
C ASP A 43 -2.19 -9.53 -7.04
N PHE A 44 -1.42 -10.59 -6.90
CA PHE A 44 -0.33 -10.96 -7.81
C PHE A 44 -0.76 -11.91 -8.93
N ASN A 45 -2.01 -12.42 -8.93
CA ASN A 45 -2.44 -13.43 -9.90
C ASN A 45 -2.76 -12.83 -11.28
N ASN A 46 -3.25 -11.59 -11.31
CA ASN A 46 -3.68 -10.90 -12.53
C ASN A 46 -2.81 -9.67 -12.80
N THR A 47 -1.49 -9.87 -12.84
CA THR A 47 -0.53 -8.79 -13.09
C THR A 47 0.07 -8.87 -14.50
N ALA A 48 0.44 -7.72 -15.06
CA ALA A 48 1.42 -7.69 -16.12
C ALA A 48 2.82 -7.99 -15.56
N PHE A 49 3.79 -8.23 -16.43
CA PHE A 49 5.17 -8.48 -16.02
C PHE A 49 6.12 -7.50 -16.71
N VAL A 50 7.26 -7.29 -16.05
CA VAL A 50 8.41 -6.58 -16.59
C VAL A 50 9.63 -7.49 -16.58
N PRO A 51 10.63 -7.26 -17.47
CA PRO A 51 11.89 -8.01 -17.43
C PRO A 51 12.62 -7.81 -16.09
N GLU A 52 13.38 -8.83 -15.66
CA GLU A 52 14.21 -8.77 -14.45
C GLU A 52 15.24 -7.62 -14.51
N GLU A 53 15.80 -7.37 -15.68
CA GLU A 53 16.78 -6.29 -15.92
C GLU A 53 16.19 -4.91 -15.63
N TYR A 54 14.89 -4.73 -15.91
CA TYR A 54 14.21 -3.49 -15.57
C TYR A 54 14.12 -3.31 -14.04
N TYR A 55 13.73 -4.37 -13.32
CA TYR A 55 13.72 -4.33 -11.86
C TYR A 55 15.11 -4.00 -11.29
N GLU A 56 16.16 -4.65 -11.82
CA GLU A 56 17.53 -4.42 -11.38
C GLU A 56 18.06 -3.03 -11.73
N SER A 57 17.49 -2.36 -12.74
CA SER A 57 17.85 -0.99 -13.10
C SER A 57 17.22 0.07 -12.20
N LEU A 58 16.17 -0.28 -11.44
CA LEU A 58 15.50 0.66 -10.53
C LEU A 58 16.41 1.03 -9.36
N LYS A 59 16.30 2.27 -8.90
CA LYS A 59 16.94 2.69 -7.65
C LYS A 59 16.39 1.89 -6.46
N ALA A 60 17.24 1.65 -5.47
CA ALA A 60 16.89 0.86 -4.28
C ALA A 60 15.65 1.41 -3.53
N GLU A 61 15.44 2.72 -3.56
CA GLU A 61 14.29 3.40 -2.94
C GLU A 61 12.97 3.10 -3.65
N ARG A 62 13.01 2.68 -4.92
CA ARG A 62 11.86 2.30 -5.75
C ARG A 62 11.60 0.79 -5.81
N ARG A 63 12.46 -0.01 -5.19
CA ARG A 63 12.26 -1.46 -5.06
C ARG A 63 11.56 -1.72 -3.73
N PRO A 64 10.31 -2.24 -3.74
CA PRO A 64 9.59 -2.57 -2.51
C PRO A 64 10.34 -3.57 -1.65
N LYS A 65 10.22 -3.44 -0.34
CA LYS A 65 10.75 -4.35 0.67
C LYS A 65 9.69 -4.67 1.70
N CYS A 66 9.86 -5.75 2.40
CA CYS A 66 9.04 -6.05 3.57
C CYS A 66 8.99 -4.84 4.52
N ASN A 67 7.82 -4.53 5.04
CA ASN A 67 7.52 -3.38 5.89
C ASN A 67 7.46 -2.01 5.18
N ASP A 68 7.65 -1.91 3.88
CA ASP A 68 7.28 -0.69 3.16
C ASP A 68 5.74 -0.56 3.11
N VAL A 69 5.26 0.68 3.10
CA VAL A 69 3.83 0.95 2.91
C VAL A 69 3.62 1.62 1.56
N LEU A 70 2.83 0.98 0.71
CA LEU A 70 2.36 1.58 -0.54
C LEU A 70 1.15 2.47 -0.25
N TYR A 71 0.98 3.53 -1.03
CA TYR A 71 -0.18 4.41 -0.93
C TYR A 71 -0.57 4.90 -2.33
N SER A 72 -1.81 4.65 -2.73
CA SER A 72 -2.29 5.16 -4.01
C SER A 72 -2.41 6.68 -3.97
N VAL A 73 -1.86 7.38 -4.98
CA VAL A 73 -1.74 8.84 -5.01
C VAL A 73 -2.44 9.51 -6.18
N VAL A 74 -2.89 8.75 -7.19
CA VAL A 74 -3.51 9.28 -8.42
C VAL A 74 -4.79 8.51 -8.75
N GLY A 75 -5.84 9.22 -9.13
CA GLY A 75 -7.15 8.65 -9.48
C GLY A 75 -7.86 8.12 -8.24
N SER A 76 -7.95 6.82 -8.07
CA SER A 76 -8.45 6.18 -6.85
C SER A 76 -7.37 6.23 -5.76
N PHE A 77 -7.06 7.45 -5.29
CA PHE A 77 -6.06 7.64 -4.24
C PHE A 77 -6.63 7.30 -2.85
N GLY A 78 -5.72 7.15 -1.87
CA GLY A 78 -6.10 6.95 -0.48
C GLY A 78 -6.12 5.49 -0.01
N ILE A 79 -5.61 4.57 -0.81
CA ILE A 79 -5.57 3.14 -0.48
C ILE A 79 -4.15 2.79 0.00
N PRO A 80 -3.94 2.53 1.30
CA PRO A 80 -2.68 2.03 1.82
C PRO A 80 -2.57 0.52 1.64
N SER A 81 -1.35 0.02 1.44
CA SER A 81 -1.04 -1.41 1.39
C SER A 81 0.29 -1.68 2.09
N LEU A 82 0.30 -2.58 3.07
CA LEU A 82 1.51 -2.98 3.76
C LEU A 82 2.19 -4.14 3.01
N VAL A 83 3.45 -3.96 2.64
CA VAL A 83 4.27 -5.00 2.01
C VAL A 83 4.67 -6.02 3.08
N LYS A 84 4.08 -7.22 3.04
CA LYS A 84 4.21 -8.25 4.08
C LYS A 84 5.42 -9.18 3.91
N ASN A 85 6.08 -9.16 2.75
CA ASN A 85 7.23 -10.02 2.45
C ASN A 85 8.16 -9.36 1.42
N ASP A 86 9.31 -9.97 1.16
CA ASP A 86 10.31 -9.47 0.21
C ASP A 86 10.12 -10.00 -1.23
N SER A 87 8.89 -10.28 -1.64
CA SER A 87 8.59 -10.62 -3.04
C SER A 87 8.99 -9.47 -3.96
N LYS A 88 9.69 -9.79 -5.04
CA LYS A 88 10.05 -8.81 -6.06
C LYS A 88 8.80 -8.39 -6.82
N PHE A 89 8.54 -7.11 -6.90
CA PHE A 89 7.55 -6.51 -7.80
C PHE A 89 7.92 -5.06 -8.09
N VAL A 90 7.34 -4.50 -9.12
CA VAL A 90 7.38 -3.08 -9.43
C VAL A 90 5.96 -2.53 -9.41
N PHE A 91 5.82 -1.22 -9.33
CA PHE A 91 4.51 -0.58 -9.26
C PHE A 91 4.48 0.68 -10.14
N GLN A 92 3.29 1.03 -10.59
CA GLN A 92 3.13 2.19 -11.46
C GLN A 92 3.27 3.51 -10.68
N ARG A 93 3.56 4.61 -11.38
CA ARG A 93 3.72 5.97 -10.83
C ARG A 93 2.51 6.49 -10.03
N HIS A 94 1.35 5.84 -10.12
CA HIS A 94 0.15 6.22 -9.37
C HIS A 94 0.14 5.70 -7.92
N VAL A 95 1.17 4.98 -7.54
CA VAL A 95 1.39 4.45 -6.20
C VAL A 95 2.68 5.03 -5.65
N ALA A 96 2.64 5.58 -4.46
CA ALA A 96 3.81 5.98 -3.70
C ALA A 96 4.26 4.83 -2.79
N ILE A 97 5.57 4.71 -2.58
CA ILE A 97 6.18 3.85 -1.58
C ILE A 97 6.70 4.72 -0.43
N LEU A 98 6.22 4.43 0.78
CA LEU A 98 6.67 5.06 2.00
C LEU A 98 7.49 4.02 2.77
N ARG A 99 8.78 4.27 2.90
CA ARG A 99 9.68 3.41 3.66
C ARG A 99 9.80 3.94 5.09
N PRO A 100 9.32 3.22 6.10
CA PRO A 100 9.38 3.68 7.48
C PRO A 100 10.83 3.97 7.91
N GLY A 101 10.99 5.05 8.67
CA GLY A 101 12.24 5.35 9.38
C GLY A 101 12.29 4.62 10.73
N LYS A 102 13.39 4.81 11.48
CA LYS A 102 13.59 4.14 12.77
C LYS A 102 12.60 4.56 13.86
N ALA A 103 11.94 5.71 13.70
CA ALA A 103 11.05 6.28 14.71
C ALA A 103 9.58 5.86 14.51
N ILE A 104 9.23 5.22 13.40
CA ILE A 104 7.86 4.82 13.09
C ILE A 104 7.77 3.32 12.82
N ASP A 105 6.83 2.66 13.48
CA ASP A 105 6.51 1.26 13.25
C ASP A 105 5.77 1.11 11.90
N PRO A 106 6.13 0.14 11.04
CA PRO A 106 5.52 -0.04 9.73
C PRO A 106 4.01 -0.27 9.77
N ALA A 107 3.53 -1.09 10.69
CA ALA A 107 2.10 -1.37 10.82
C ALA A 107 1.37 -0.14 11.38
N TYR A 108 1.98 0.61 12.30
CA TYR A 108 1.43 1.88 12.75
C TYR A 108 1.31 2.88 11.61
N LEU A 109 2.35 3.04 10.77
CA LEU A 109 2.29 3.88 9.58
C LEU A 109 1.14 3.47 8.66
N TYR A 110 0.97 2.17 8.40
CA TYR A 110 -0.14 1.66 7.60
C TYR A 110 -1.50 2.12 8.16
N TYR A 111 -1.72 2.01 9.48
CA TYR A 111 -2.98 2.43 10.11
C TYR A 111 -3.16 3.95 10.14
N VAL A 112 -2.10 4.72 10.27
CA VAL A 112 -2.15 6.19 10.11
C VAL A 112 -2.64 6.56 8.71
N LEU A 113 -2.14 5.88 7.66
CA LEU A 113 -2.57 6.13 6.29
C LEU A 113 -3.98 5.58 5.98
N LYS A 114 -4.44 4.56 6.72
CA LYS A 114 -5.78 3.95 6.62
C LYS A 114 -6.85 4.77 7.36
N ASP A 115 -6.45 5.68 8.24
CA ASP A 115 -7.37 6.50 9.02
C ASP A 115 -8.23 7.39 8.11
N PRO A 116 -9.56 7.44 8.30
CA PRO A 116 -10.44 8.30 7.51
C PRO A 116 -10.03 9.77 7.51
N SER A 117 -9.45 10.28 8.59
CA SER A 117 -8.98 11.67 8.66
C SER A 117 -7.81 11.93 7.72
N PHE A 118 -6.95 10.91 7.50
CA PHE A 118 -5.87 11.00 6.52
C PHE A 118 -6.43 11.03 5.09
N PHE A 119 -7.43 10.20 4.79
CA PHE A 119 -8.12 10.23 3.51
C PHE A 119 -8.82 11.60 3.27
N HIS A 120 -9.54 12.13 4.25
CA HIS A 120 -10.17 13.45 4.13
C HIS A 120 -9.15 14.57 3.89
N TRP A 121 -8.00 14.50 4.56
CA TRP A 121 -6.93 15.43 4.27
C TRP A 121 -6.40 15.25 2.83
N ALA A 122 -6.13 14.02 2.40
CA ALA A 122 -5.66 13.72 1.05
C ALA A 122 -6.64 14.23 0.00
N ASP A 123 -7.94 14.03 0.22
CA ASP A 123 -9.01 14.54 -0.64
C ASP A 123 -9.05 16.08 -0.69
N ALA A 124 -8.86 16.75 0.43
CA ALA A 124 -8.86 18.20 0.50
C ALA A 124 -7.66 18.85 -0.23
N VAL A 125 -6.49 18.18 -0.25
CA VAL A 125 -5.27 18.75 -0.86
C VAL A 125 -5.02 18.23 -2.28
N ALA A 126 -5.75 17.22 -2.75
CA ALA A 126 -5.54 16.64 -4.07
C ALA A 126 -5.80 17.67 -5.17
N ILE A 127 -4.90 17.72 -6.13
CA ILE A 127 -4.94 18.64 -7.28
C ILE A 127 -5.30 17.91 -8.58
N GLY A 128 -5.82 18.64 -9.55
CA GLY A 128 -6.22 18.12 -10.85
C GLY A 128 -7.73 17.97 -11.00
N ALA A 129 -8.28 18.36 -12.16
CA ALA A 129 -9.72 18.31 -12.42
C ALA A 129 -10.20 16.94 -12.93
N ALA A 130 -9.50 16.36 -13.91
CA ALA A 130 -9.87 15.07 -14.49
C ALA A 130 -9.27 13.87 -13.74
N GLN A 131 -8.08 14.01 -13.21
CA GLN A 131 -7.38 12.98 -12.45
C GLN A 131 -6.76 13.62 -11.21
N ARG A 132 -7.45 13.47 -10.10
CA ARG A 132 -7.01 14.04 -8.82
C ARG A 132 -5.75 13.33 -8.33
N THR A 133 -4.81 14.11 -7.84
CA THR A 133 -3.48 13.62 -7.45
C THR A 133 -3.06 14.24 -6.13
N VAL A 134 -2.61 13.40 -5.20
CA VAL A 134 -1.88 13.80 -4.00
C VAL A 134 -0.40 13.75 -4.31
N THR A 135 0.27 14.90 -4.31
CA THR A 135 1.70 14.97 -4.66
C THR A 135 2.59 14.39 -3.55
N LEU A 136 3.78 13.90 -3.92
CA LEU A 136 4.77 13.45 -2.92
C LEU A 136 5.20 14.58 -1.98
N GLY A 137 5.20 15.83 -2.46
CA GLY A 137 5.49 17.01 -1.64
C GLY A 137 4.44 17.21 -0.54
N GLN A 138 3.15 17.06 -0.88
CA GLN A 138 2.06 17.13 0.08
C GLN A 138 2.16 15.98 1.10
N LEU A 139 2.41 14.73 0.64
CA LEU A 139 2.62 13.61 1.56
C LEU A 139 3.77 13.86 2.54
N ARG A 140 4.94 14.32 2.05
CA ARG A 140 6.10 14.60 2.91
C ARG A 140 5.82 15.68 3.95
N SER A 141 5.02 16.69 3.60
CA SER A 141 4.70 17.81 4.49
C SER A 141 3.53 17.56 5.44
N LYS A 142 2.77 16.46 5.24
CA LYS A 142 1.66 16.10 6.14
C LYS A 142 2.18 15.81 7.54
N GLU A 143 1.64 16.52 8.52
CA GLU A 143 1.89 16.24 9.93
C GLU A 143 1.04 15.04 10.38
N ILE A 144 1.68 14.13 11.11
CA ILE A 144 1.07 12.98 11.76
C ILE A 144 1.40 12.97 13.24
N GLU A 145 0.57 12.33 14.04
CA GLU A 145 0.89 12.05 15.43
C GLU A 145 1.86 10.88 15.52
N LEU A 146 2.92 11.06 16.28
CA LEU A 146 3.95 10.04 16.48
C LEU A 146 4.14 9.83 18.00
N PRO A 147 3.42 8.88 18.60
CA PRO A 147 3.67 8.47 19.98
C PRO A 147 5.01 7.73 20.10
N ASP A 148 5.37 7.31 21.32
CA ASP A 148 6.52 6.43 21.51
C ASP A 148 6.32 5.06 20.82
N MET A 149 7.42 4.36 20.58
CA MET A 149 7.41 3.10 19.81
C MET A 149 6.56 1.99 20.47
N GLU A 150 6.51 1.96 21.80
CA GLU A 150 5.71 0.98 22.54
C GLU A 150 4.21 1.23 22.30
N THR A 151 3.78 2.48 22.38
CA THR A 151 2.41 2.90 22.09
C THR A 151 2.05 2.62 20.63
N GLN A 152 2.93 2.92 19.65
CA GLN A 152 2.72 2.62 18.24
C GLN A 152 2.47 1.11 18.02
N ARG A 153 3.32 0.25 18.57
CA ARG A 153 3.20 -1.21 18.45
C ARG A 153 1.93 -1.73 19.10
N ARG A 154 1.54 -1.17 20.24
CA ARG A 154 0.30 -1.55 20.92
C ARG A 154 -0.93 -1.20 20.08
N ILE A 155 -0.97 0.01 19.51
CA ILE A 155 -2.06 0.43 18.62
C ILE A 155 -2.10 -0.49 17.38
N ALA A 156 -0.96 -0.66 16.73
CA ALA A 156 -0.87 -1.50 15.53
C ALA A 156 -1.26 -2.95 15.82
N GLY A 157 -0.81 -3.51 16.94
CA GLY A 157 -1.14 -4.88 17.32
C GLY A 157 -2.65 -5.10 17.56
N VAL A 158 -3.33 -4.16 18.20
CA VAL A 158 -4.79 -4.25 18.37
C VAL A 158 -5.50 -4.20 17.02
N LEU A 159 -5.14 -3.23 16.17
CA LEU A 159 -5.79 -3.07 14.86
C LEU A 159 -5.49 -4.23 13.91
N SER A 160 -4.26 -4.76 13.93
CA SER A 160 -3.89 -5.94 13.14
C SER A 160 -4.70 -7.18 13.54
N ALA A 161 -4.95 -7.39 14.83
CA ALA A 161 -5.75 -8.52 15.29
C ALA A 161 -7.20 -8.45 14.75
N TYR A 162 -7.78 -7.25 14.66
CA TYR A 162 -9.09 -7.08 14.03
C TYR A 162 -9.06 -7.30 12.51
N ASP A 163 -8.05 -6.78 11.82
CA ASP A 163 -7.91 -7.02 10.37
C ASP A 163 -7.72 -8.51 10.06
N GLU A 164 -6.92 -9.24 10.85
CA GLU A 164 -6.74 -10.70 10.74
C GLU A 164 -8.05 -11.46 10.99
N LEU A 165 -8.83 -11.05 11.98
CA LEU A 165 -10.14 -11.64 12.26
C LEU A 165 -11.11 -11.42 11.11
N ILE A 166 -11.15 -10.21 10.54
CA ILE A 166 -11.99 -9.87 9.39
C ILE A 166 -11.57 -10.70 8.17
N GLU A 167 -10.28 -10.80 7.89
CA GLU A 167 -9.75 -11.59 6.77
C GLU A 167 -10.10 -13.08 6.93
N ASN A 168 -9.94 -13.62 8.14
CA ASN A 168 -10.30 -15.03 8.44
C ASN A 168 -11.79 -15.29 8.25
N ASN A 169 -12.65 -14.41 8.77
CA ASN A 169 -14.09 -14.53 8.61
C ASN A 169 -14.52 -14.45 7.12
N ARG A 170 -13.92 -13.56 6.34
CA ARG A 170 -14.17 -13.48 4.88
C ARG A 170 -13.78 -14.78 4.16
N LYS A 171 -12.63 -15.37 4.51
CA LYS A 171 -12.22 -16.67 3.96
C LYS A 171 -13.20 -17.78 4.33
N GLN A 172 -13.66 -17.82 5.58
CA GLN A 172 -14.65 -18.81 6.03
C GLN A 172 -15.98 -18.64 5.28
N ILE A 173 -16.48 -17.41 5.13
CA ILE A 173 -17.71 -17.14 4.39
C ILE A 173 -17.58 -17.67 2.95
N LYS A 174 -16.50 -17.33 2.26
CA LYS A 174 -16.26 -17.81 0.89
C LYS A 174 -16.25 -19.33 0.78
N LEU A 175 -15.57 -20.02 1.71
CA LEU A 175 -15.52 -21.49 1.72
C LEU A 175 -16.90 -22.11 1.99
N LEU A 176 -17.71 -21.51 2.86
CA LEU A 176 -19.07 -21.95 3.14
C LEU A 176 -20.00 -21.75 1.93
N GLU A 177 -19.87 -20.62 1.24
CA GLU A 177 -20.61 -20.35 0.00
C GLU A 177 -20.25 -21.34 -1.10
N GLU A 178 -18.95 -21.64 -1.28
CA GLU A 178 -18.49 -22.65 -2.23
C GLU A 178 -19.00 -24.05 -1.88
N ALA A 179 -19.02 -24.41 -0.60
CA ALA A 179 -19.56 -25.69 -0.13
C ALA A 179 -21.07 -25.77 -0.37
N ALA A 180 -21.81 -24.72 -0.06
CA ALA A 180 -23.25 -24.67 -0.30
C ALA A 180 -23.56 -24.81 -1.81
N GLN A 181 -22.83 -24.09 -2.68
CA GLN A 181 -23.00 -24.18 -4.13
C GLN A 181 -22.75 -25.59 -4.68
N ARG A 182 -21.81 -26.35 -4.11
CA ARG A 182 -21.57 -27.75 -4.51
C ARG A 182 -22.74 -28.65 -4.12
N LEU A 183 -23.28 -28.49 -2.91
CA LEU A 183 -24.45 -29.27 -2.45
C LEU A 183 -25.73 -29.01 -3.26
N TYR A 184 -25.90 -27.80 -3.81
CA TYR A 184 -27.06 -27.46 -4.65
C TYR A 184 -26.92 -27.85 -6.13
N LYS A 185 -25.74 -28.28 -6.57
CA LYS A 185 -25.48 -28.72 -7.95
C LYS A 185 -25.52 -30.24 -8.11
N GLU A 186 -25.57 -30.99 -7.02
CA GLU A 186 -25.86 -32.43 -6.96
C GLU A 186 -27.38 -32.67 -6.84
#